data_b8cde52d82dc115d411e231a0282ffa8
#
_entry.id   b8cde52d82dc115d411e231a0282ffa8
#
_cell.length_a   1.000
_cell.length_b   1.000
_cell.length_c   1.000
_cell.angle_alpha   90.00
_cell.angle_beta   90.00
_cell.angle_gamma   90.00
#
_symmetry.space_group_name_H-M   'P 1'
#
loop_
_entity.id
_entity.type
_entity.pdbx_description
1 polymer ?
#
loop_
_entity_poly.entity_id
_entity_poly.type
_entity_poly.pdbx_seq_one_letter_code
_entity_poly.pdbx_strand_id
1 'polypeptide(L)'
;MKMKRTTSKEMALCGFLAALALTVMILGGMFPAASYCCPVLACILLVPVVETCGRRIAWAWYGAVALLSCLLCPDPEAAALFLFLGYYPIIKGPLDRISPALLRALAKLALFLVACALMYTALLFVLSLEQVAETFRQEAPWMLAVGLALGILTFFLTDFLLTRLEAMWRRRTGKRSE
;
A
#
# COMPACT_ATOMS: atom_id res chain seq x y z
N MET A 1 22.62 -17.69 3.91
CA MET A 1 21.73 -16.66 3.29
C MET A 1 22.63 -15.51 2.81
N LYS A 2 23.04 -15.51 1.52
CA LYS A 2 23.98 -14.51 0.96
C LYS A 2 23.27 -13.16 0.89
N MET A 3 23.76 -12.18 1.63
CA MET A 3 23.35 -10.78 1.48
C MET A 3 23.80 -10.29 0.10
N LYS A 4 22.84 -9.99 -0.77
CA LYS A 4 23.13 -9.31 -2.02
C LYS A 4 23.63 -7.90 -1.68
N ARG A 5 24.88 -7.59 -2.01
CA ARG A 5 25.40 -6.22 -1.87
C ARG A 5 24.60 -5.31 -2.79
N THR A 6 23.86 -4.38 -2.21
CA THR A 6 23.15 -3.34 -2.97
C THR A 6 24.17 -2.41 -3.61
N THR A 7 24.03 -2.21 -4.90
CA THR A 7 24.87 -1.29 -5.65
C THR A 7 24.47 0.16 -5.31
N SER A 8 25.40 1.11 -5.34
CA SER A 8 25.11 2.54 -5.10
C SER A 8 23.98 3.07 -5.98
N LYS A 9 23.86 2.54 -7.20
CA LYS A 9 22.77 2.86 -8.13
C LYS A 9 21.40 2.39 -7.63
N GLU A 10 21.33 1.20 -7.02
CA GLU A 10 20.09 0.65 -6.46
C GLU A 10 19.65 1.47 -5.23
N MET A 11 20.59 1.92 -4.40
CA MET A 11 20.29 2.78 -3.25
C MET A 11 19.81 4.17 -3.68
N ALA A 12 20.44 4.77 -4.71
CA ALA A 12 19.98 6.04 -5.27
C ALA A 12 18.57 5.93 -5.86
N LEU A 13 18.26 4.81 -6.54
CA LEU A 13 16.91 4.54 -7.04
C LEU A 13 15.89 4.43 -5.90
N CYS A 14 16.22 3.73 -4.81
CA CYS A 14 15.36 3.61 -3.64
C CYS A 14 15.08 4.99 -3.00
N GLY A 15 16.09 5.84 -2.86
CA GLY A 15 15.94 7.20 -2.33
C GLY A 15 15.07 8.08 -3.23
N PHE A 16 15.30 8.02 -4.54
CA PHE A 16 14.49 8.76 -5.52
C PHE A 16 13.01 8.33 -5.48
N LEU A 17 12.75 7.02 -5.45
CA LEU A 17 11.40 6.49 -5.37
C LEU A 17 10.71 6.84 -4.04
N ALA A 18 11.46 6.93 -2.92
CA ALA A 18 10.92 7.38 -1.64
C ALA A 18 10.51 8.85 -1.69
N ALA A 19 11.36 9.71 -2.23
CA ALA A 19 11.05 11.12 -2.41
C ALA A 19 9.83 11.32 -3.32
N LEU A 20 9.75 10.57 -4.41
CA LEU A 20 8.61 10.62 -5.33
C LEU A 20 7.32 10.15 -4.66
N ALA A 21 7.35 9.06 -3.88
CA ALA A 21 6.20 8.56 -3.13
C ALA A 21 5.69 9.59 -2.12
N LEU A 22 6.59 10.21 -1.35
CA LEU A 22 6.24 11.28 -0.41
C LEU A 22 5.65 12.50 -1.11
N THR A 23 6.23 12.94 -2.23
CA THR A 23 5.72 14.05 -3.02
C THR A 23 4.29 13.77 -3.50
N VAL A 24 4.04 12.57 -4.02
CA VAL A 24 2.70 12.14 -4.46
C VAL A 24 1.71 12.15 -3.28
N MET A 25 2.13 11.65 -2.10
CA MET A 25 1.28 11.63 -0.90
C MET A 25 0.95 13.04 -0.41
N ILE A 26 1.92 13.96 -0.37
CA ILE A 26 1.72 15.33 0.08
C ILE A 26 0.81 16.10 -0.90
N LEU A 27 1.08 16.01 -2.20
CA LEU A 27 0.26 16.67 -3.22
C LEU A 27 -1.16 16.11 -3.26
N GLY A 28 -1.30 14.79 -3.07
CA GLY A 28 -2.59 14.11 -3.04
C GLY A 28 -3.47 14.54 -1.88
N GLY A 29 -2.88 14.78 -0.71
CA GLY A 29 -3.62 15.26 0.47
C GLY A 29 -4.23 16.66 0.32
N MET A 30 -3.89 17.39 -0.76
CA MET A 30 -4.55 18.68 -1.07
C MET A 30 -5.88 18.52 -1.82
N PHE A 31 -6.16 17.35 -2.37
CA PHE A 31 -7.35 17.08 -3.18
C PHE A 31 -8.14 15.91 -2.59
N PRO A 32 -9.40 16.09 -2.15
CA PRO A 32 -10.19 15.02 -1.50
C PRO A 32 -10.33 13.74 -2.36
N ALA A 33 -10.45 13.90 -3.69
CA ALA A 33 -10.55 12.76 -4.59
C ALA A 33 -9.22 11.98 -4.76
N ALA A 34 -8.08 12.59 -4.41
CA ALA A 34 -6.76 11.99 -4.54
C ALA A 34 -6.33 11.20 -3.30
N SER A 35 -7.01 11.37 -2.16
CA SER A 35 -6.70 10.71 -0.88
C SER A 35 -6.62 9.20 -0.99
N TYR A 36 -7.41 8.58 -1.87
CA TYR A 36 -7.39 7.13 -2.12
C TYR A 36 -6.42 6.72 -3.23
N CYS A 37 -6.24 7.56 -4.25
CA CYS A 37 -5.38 7.25 -5.40
C CYS A 37 -3.88 7.36 -5.06
N CYS A 38 -3.50 8.36 -4.26
CA CYS A 38 -2.10 8.62 -3.94
C CYS A 38 -1.43 7.51 -3.12
N PRO A 39 -2.06 6.93 -2.09
CA PRO A 39 -1.52 5.75 -1.41
C PRO A 39 -1.32 4.55 -2.35
N VAL A 40 -2.24 4.33 -3.30
CA VAL A 40 -2.12 3.26 -4.31
C VAL A 40 -0.92 3.51 -5.22
N LEU A 41 -0.71 4.75 -5.68
CA LEU A 41 0.47 5.11 -6.48
C LEU A 41 1.77 4.91 -5.68
N ALA A 42 1.79 5.28 -4.41
CA ALA A 42 2.93 5.03 -3.53
C ALA A 42 3.22 3.52 -3.35
N CYS A 43 2.17 2.67 -3.27
CA CYS A 43 2.31 1.21 -3.28
C CYS A 43 2.91 0.70 -4.60
N ILE A 44 2.54 1.28 -5.73
CA ILE A 44 3.11 0.94 -7.05
C ILE A 44 4.60 1.25 -7.10
N LEU A 45 5.03 2.39 -6.53
CA LEU A 45 6.44 2.78 -6.46
C LEU A 45 7.29 1.85 -5.58
N LEU A 46 6.67 1.09 -4.68
CA LEU A 46 7.37 0.08 -3.87
C LEU A 46 7.76 -1.16 -4.68
N VAL A 47 7.05 -1.49 -5.77
CA VAL A 47 7.33 -2.70 -6.59
C VAL A 47 8.77 -2.73 -7.12
N PRO A 48 9.28 -1.70 -7.82
CA PRO A 48 10.67 -1.69 -8.25
C PRO A 48 11.67 -1.81 -7.09
N VAL A 49 11.36 -1.28 -5.90
CA VAL A 49 12.23 -1.42 -4.72
C VAL A 49 12.30 -2.89 -4.26
N VAL A 50 11.16 -3.57 -4.20
CA VAL A 50 11.10 -5.01 -3.83
C VAL A 50 11.88 -5.86 -4.82
N GLU A 51 11.74 -5.60 -6.11
CA GLU A 51 12.36 -6.42 -7.17
C GLU A 51 13.87 -6.13 -7.35
N THR A 52 14.33 -4.90 -7.11
CA THR A 52 15.75 -4.51 -7.26
C THR A 52 16.55 -4.73 -5.99
N CYS A 53 16.10 -4.14 -4.88
CA CYS A 53 16.84 -4.11 -3.62
C CYS A 53 16.50 -5.29 -2.69
N GLY A 54 15.39 -5.99 -2.96
CA GLY A 54 14.93 -7.12 -2.16
C GLY A 54 14.09 -6.73 -0.95
N ARG A 55 13.43 -7.74 -0.36
CA ARG A 55 12.39 -7.57 0.65
C ARG A 55 12.83 -6.85 1.94
N ARG A 56 14.10 -7.03 2.37
CA ARG A 56 14.59 -6.39 3.60
C ARG A 56 14.66 -4.87 3.45
N ILE A 57 15.20 -4.41 2.32
CA ILE A 57 15.30 -2.97 2.02
C ILE A 57 13.92 -2.40 1.73
N ALA A 58 13.06 -3.16 1.08
CA ALA A 58 11.67 -2.76 0.85
C ALA A 58 10.90 -2.52 2.16
N TRP A 59 11.10 -3.34 3.20
CA TRP A 59 10.53 -3.11 4.53
C TRP A 59 11.05 -1.82 5.19
N ALA A 60 12.36 -1.58 5.10
CA ALA A 60 12.95 -0.34 5.63
C ALA A 60 12.43 0.89 4.86
N TRP A 61 12.35 0.78 3.54
CA TRP A 61 11.79 1.81 2.67
C TRP A 61 10.33 2.11 3.01
N TYR A 62 9.50 1.06 3.12
CA TYR A 62 8.10 1.21 3.49
C TYR A 62 7.95 1.88 4.86
N GLY A 63 8.69 1.43 5.88
CA GLY A 63 8.65 2.02 7.22
C GLY A 63 9.06 3.49 7.23
N ALA A 64 10.11 3.86 6.49
CA ALA A 64 10.54 5.25 6.37
C ALA A 64 9.47 6.12 5.69
N VAL A 65 8.94 5.69 4.54
CA VAL A 65 7.92 6.44 3.81
C VAL A 65 6.62 6.54 4.63
N ALA A 66 6.21 5.46 5.30
CA ALA A 66 5.00 5.46 6.14
C ALA A 66 5.13 6.44 7.32
N LEU A 67 6.27 6.43 8.03
CA LEU A 67 6.51 7.38 9.12
C LEU A 67 6.54 8.83 8.62
N LEU A 68 7.24 9.09 7.52
CA LEU A 68 7.29 10.43 6.95
C LEU A 68 5.92 10.88 6.43
N SER A 69 5.13 9.98 5.86
CA SER A 69 3.76 10.30 5.42
C SER A 69 2.88 10.70 6.60
N CYS A 70 2.96 9.99 7.73
CA CYS A 70 2.20 10.35 8.93
C CYS A 70 2.59 11.71 9.51
N LEU A 71 3.85 12.15 9.31
CA LEU A 71 4.34 13.44 9.83
C LEU A 71 4.12 14.60 8.86
N LEU A 72 4.21 14.37 7.56
CA LEU A 72 4.26 15.42 6.53
C LEU A 72 2.97 15.53 5.71
N CYS A 73 2.16 14.46 5.64
CA CYS A 73 0.95 14.49 4.83
C CYS A 73 -0.14 15.30 5.55
N PRO A 74 -0.77 16.27 4.86
CA PRO A 74 -1.86 17.04 5.43
C PRO A 74 -3.14 16.22 5.63
N ASP A 75 -3.27 15.09 4.92
CA ASP A 75 -4.41 14.18 5.01
C ASP A 75 -4.03 12.94 5.84
N PRO A 76 -4.54 12.82 7.09
CA PRO A 76 -4.25 11.68 7.96
C PRO A 76 -4.87 10.38 7.45
N GLU A 77 -5.98 10.45 6.69
CA GLU A 77 -6.62 9.26 6.12
C GLU A 77 -5.76 8.63 5.02
N ALA A 78 -5.20 9.44 4.10
CA ALA A 78 -4.28 8.97 3.08
C ALA A 78 -3.01 8.36 3.69
N ALA A 79 -2.45 9.00 4.73
CA ALA A 79 -1.29 8.49 5.45
C ALA A 79 -1.60 7.16 6.15
N ALA A 80 -2.76 7.03 6.78
CA ALA A 80 -3.23 5.79 7.41
C ALA A 80 -3.46 4.68 6.37
N LEU A 81 -4.09 4.99 5.24
CA LEU A 81 -4.26 4.03 4.14
C LEU A 81 -2.90 3.47 3.66
N PHE A 82 -1.91 4.33 3.49
CA PHE A 82 -0.57 3.86 3.13
C PHE A 82 0.09 3.05 4.25
N LEU A 83 -0.07 3.45 5.51
CA LEU A 83 0.46 2.74 6.66
C LEU A 83 -0.13 1.32 6.79
N PHE A 84 -1.43 1.13 6.56
CA PHE A 84 -2.09 -0.16 6.75
C PHE A 84 -2.13 -1.04 5.49
N LEU A 85 -2.04 -0.46 4.30
CA LEU A 85 -2.11 -1.19 3.03
C LEU A 85 -0.82 -1.15 2.21
N GLY A 86 0.08 -0.19 2.47
CA GLY A 86 1.29 0.03 1.69
C GLY A 86 2.32 -1.12 1.74
N TYR A 87 2.28 -1.97 2.77
CA TYR A 87 3.14 -3.16 2.85
C TYR A 87 2.70 -4.31 1.93
N TYR A 88 1.51 -4.22 1.33
CA TYR A 88 0.93 -5.28 0.52
C TYR A 88 1.86 -5.81 -0.60
N PRO A 89 2.57 -4.97 -1.40
CA PRO A 89 3.49 -5.46 -2.43
C PRO A 89 4.61 -6.35 -1.89
N ILE A 90 5.04 -6.16 -0.63
CA ILE A 90 6.10 -6.95 0.00
C ILE A 90 5.59 -8.35 0.36
N ILE A 91 4.33 -8.46 0.83
CA ILE A 91 3.72 -9.72 1.28
C ILE A 91 3.07 -10.48 0.12
N LYS A 92 2.73 -9.79 -0.96
CA LYS A 92 2.06 -10.39 -2.13
C LYS A 92 2.80 -11.59 -2.69
N GLY A 93 4.14 -11.55 -2.80
CA GLY A 93 4.93 -12.65 -3.35
C GLY A 93 4.73 -14.01 -2.66
N PRO A 94 4.79 -14.12 -1.32
CA PRO A 94 4.41 -15.33 -0.60
C PRO A 94 2.94 -15.69 -0.71
N LEU A 95 2.04 -14.70 -0.73
CA LEU A 95 0.61 -14.91 -0.84
C LEU A 95 0.23 -15.56 -2.19
N ASP A 96 0.89 -15.15 -3.27
CA ASP A 96 0.65 -15.68 -4.61
C ASP A 96 1.14 -17.12 -4.79
N ARG A 97 1.96 -17.64 -3.85
CA ARG A 97 2.38 -19.05 -3.81
C ARG A 97 1.34 -20.00 -3.23
N ILE A 98 0.27 -19.47 -2.65
CA ILE A 98 -0.81 -20.30 -2.08
C ILE A 98 -1.60 -20.93 -3.22
N SER A 99 -1.69 -22.26 -3.21
CA SER A 99 -2.59 -23.06 -4.07
C SER A 99 -3.69 -23.64 -3.16
N PRO A 100 -4.97 -23.51 -3.44
CA PRO A 100 -5.67 -23.12 -4.66
C PRO A 100 -6.00 -21.62 -4.78
N ALA A 101 -6.43 -21.20 -5.97
CA ALA A 101 -6.73 -19.80 -6.29
C ALA A 101 -7.80 -19.16 -5.38
N LEU A 102 -8.80 -19.95 -4.95
CA LEU A 102 -9.85 -19.49 -4.05
C LEU A 102 -9.28 -19.12 -2.66
N LEU A 103 -8.42 -19.97 -2.09
CA LEU A 103 -7.79 -19.72 -0.80
C LEU A 103 -6.89 -18.49 -0.84
N ARG A 104 -6.19 -18.29 -1.96
CA ARG A 104 -5.38 -17.09 -2.19
C ARG A 104 -6.24 -15.83 -2.23
N ALA A 105 -7.38 -15.85 -2.95
CA ALA A 105 -8.29 -14.71 -2.99
C ALA A 105 -8.90 -14.40 -1.62
N LEU A 106 -9.31 -15.43 -0.87
CA LEU A 106 -9.82 -15.27 0.49
C LEU A 106 -8.76 -14.73 1.45
N ALA A 107 -7.52 -15.20 1.37
CA ALA A 107 -6.42 -14.69 2.19
C ALA A 107 -6.12 -13.21 1.91
N LYS A 108 -6.14 -12.79 0.64
CA LYS A 108 -5.98 -11.40 0.24
C LYS A 108 -7.13 -10.52 0.75
N LEU A 109 -8.37 -11.00 0.62
CA LEU A 109 -9.56 -10.31 1.12
C LEU A 109 -9.54 -10.19 2.65
N ALA A 110 -9.21 -11.26 3.36
CA ALA A 110 -9.09 -11.25 4.82
C ALA A 110 -8.02 -10.25 5.28
N LEU A 111 -6.86 -10.23 4.62
CA LEU A 111 -5.79 -9.27 4.91
C LEU A 111 -6.27 -7.83 4.72
N PHE A 112 -6.98 -7.55 3.64
CA PHE A 112 -7.55 -6.23 3.36
C PHE A 112 -8.56 -5.81 4.44
N LEU A 113 -9.50 -6.69 4.78
CA LEU A 113 -10.52 -6.39 5.80
C LEU A 113 -9.92 -6.16 7.18
N VAL A 114 -8.93 -6.97 7.58
CA VAL A 114 -8.20 -6.78 8.84
C VAL A 114 -7.43 -5.45 8.84
N ALA A 115 -6.75 -5.12 7.73
CA ALA A 115 -6.04 -3.86 7.61
C ALA A 115 -6.99 -2.64 7.70
N CYS A 116 -8.14 -2.70 7.04
CA CYS A 116 -9.16 -1.66 7.13
C CYS A 116 -9.71 -1.53 8.57
N ALA A 117 -10.05 -2.65 9.22
CA ALA A 117 -10.56 -2.64 10.59
C ALA A 117 -9.53 -2.03 11.57
N LEU A 118 -8.25 -2.40 11.44
CA LEU A 118 -7.17 -1.83 12.25
C LEU A 118 -6.97 -0.33 11.95
N MET A 119 -7.02 0.06 10.68
CA MET A 119 -6.91 1.46 10.28
C MET A 119 -7.99 2.32 10.91
N TYR A 120 -9.26 1.94 10.76
CA TYR A 120 -10.37 2.69 11.33
C TYR A 120 -10.33 2.70 12.86
N THR A 121 -9.97 1.58 13.50
CA THR A 121 -9.78 1.53 14.96
C THR A 121 -8.67 2.48 15.41
N ALA A 122 -7.55 2.52 14.69
CA ALA A 122 -6.45 3.42 15.00
C ALA A 122 -6.82 4.89 14.81
N LEU A 123 -7.55 5.23 13.73
CA LEU A 123 -8.03 6.58 13.50
C LEU A 123 -8.98 7.05 14.60
N LEU A 124 -9.92 6.20 15.02
CA LEU A 124 -10.85 6.51 16.13
C LEU A 124 -10.12 6.71 17.45
N PHE A 125 -9.10 5.89 17.74
CA PHE A 125 -8.41 5.92 19.02
C PHE A 125 -7.34 7.03 19.11
N VAL A 126 -6.57 7.26 18.04
CA VAL A 126 -5.43 8.19 18.04
C VAL A 126 -5.86 9.63 17.77
N LEU A 127 -6.81 9.84 16.86
CA LEU A 127 -7.22 11.18 16.44
C LEU A 127 -8.41 11.71 17.24
N SER A 128 -9.02 10.89 18.13
CA SER A 128 -10.23 11.27 18.90
C SER A 128 -11.26 12.00 18.03
N LEU A 129 -11.34 11.59 16.76
CA LEU A 129 -12.22 12.19 15.78
C LEU A 129 -13.66 11.74 16.09
N GLU A 130 -14.29 12.38 17.08
CA GLU A 130 -15.73 12.29 17.30
C GLU A 130 -16.49 12.53 15.99
N GLN A 131 -15.96 13.39 15.12
CA GLN A 131 -16.49 13.65 13.79
C GLN A 131 -16.58 12.40 12.90
N VAL A 132 -15.56 11.51 12.93
CA VAL A 132 -15.60 10.25 12.18
C VAL A 132 -16.63 9.30 12.78
N ALA A 133 -16.71 9.22 14.11
CA ALA A 133 -17.70 8.39 14.79
C ALA A 133 -19.14 8.89 14.54
N GLU A 134 -19.33 10.21 14.49
CA GLU A 134 -20.64 10.81 14.17
C GLU A 134 -21.01 10.60 12.70
N THR A 135 -20.06 10.72 11.77
CA THR A 135 -20.29 10.41 10.36
C THR A 135 -20.72 8.95 10.18
N PHE A 136 -20.03 8.00 10.84
CA PHE A 136 -20.45 6.58 10.81
C PHE A 136 -21.80 6.31 11.46
N ARG A 137 -22.23 7.14 12.43
CA ARG A 137 -23.54 7.02 13.08
C ARG A 137 -24.66 7.64 12.25
N GLN A 138 -24.38 8.69 11.49
CA GLN A 138 -25.37 9.42 10.71
C GLN A 138 -25.51 8.89 9.28
N GLU A 139 -24.45 8.25 8.74
CA GLU A 139 -24.52 7.66 7.41
C GLU A 139 -25.40 6.40 7.40
N ALA A 140 -26.28 6.33 6.42
CA ALA A 140 -27.12 5.17 6.21
C ALA A 140 -26.25 3.92 5.96
N PRO A 141 -26.60 2.73 6.50
CA PRO A 141 -25.77 1.51 6.40
C PRO A 141 -25.46 1.08 4.96
N TRP A 142 -26.28 1.52 4.00
CA TRP A 142 -26.02 1.27 2.58
C TRP A 142 -24.81 2.06 2.04
N MET A 143 -24.52 3.28 2.55
CA MET A 143 -23.35 4.06 2.15
C MET A 143 -22.05 3.37 2.60
N LEU A 144 -22.03 2.83 3.82
CA LEU A 144 -20.92 2.03 4.32
C LEU A 144 -20.70 0.78 3.48
N ALA A 145 -21.79 0.09 3.07
CA ALA A 145 -21.69 -1.07 2.21
C ALA A 145 -21.14 -0.72 0.81
N VAL A 146 -21.57 0.41 0.23
CA VAL A 146 -21.04 0.91 -1.05
C VAL A 146 -19.56 1.29 -0.92
N GLY A 147 -19.17 2.00 0.14
CA GLY A 147 -17.76 2.34 0.41
C GLY A 147 -16.88 1.11 0.54
N LEU A 148 -17.33 0.10 1.29
CA LEU A 148 -16.63 -1.18 1.43
C LEU A 148 -16.49 -1.92 0.09
N ALA A 149 -17.58 -1.96 -0.70
CA ALA A 149 -17.57 -2.59 -2.02
C ALA A 149 -16.59 -1.91 -2.99
N LEU A 150 -16.56 -0.57 -3.00
CA LEU A 150 -15.59 0.21 -3.78
C LEU A 150 -14.16 -0.01 -3.29
N GLY A 151 -13.94 -0.09 -1.98
CA GLY A 151 -12.63 -0.40 -1.39
C GLY A 151 -12.13 -1.78 -1.82
N ILE A 152 -12.98 -2.79 -1.77
CA ILE A 152 -12.66 -4.15 -2.23
C ILE A 152 -12.35 -4.15 -3.74
N LEU A 153 -13.15 -3.46 -4.55
CA LEU A 153 -12.92 -3.34 -5.99
C LEU A 153 -11.56 -2.68 -6.27
N THR A 154 -11.27 -1.57 -5.61
CA THR A 154 -9.99 -0.85 -5.72
C THR A 154 -8.81 -1.73 -5.30
N PHE A 155 -8.97 -2.53 -4.25
CA PHE A 155 -7.94 -3.45 -3.79
C PHE A 155 -7.64 -4.54 -4.83
N PHE A 156 -8.67 -5.18 -5.40
CA PHE A 156 -8.48 -6.18 -6.45
C PHE A 156 -7.90 -5.59 -7.73
N LEU A 157 -8.30 -4.36 -8.10
CA LEU A 157 -7.72 -3.64 -9.22
C LEU A 157 -6.24 -3.34 -8.99
N THR A 158 -5.89 -2.90 -7.78
CA THR A 158 -4.50 -2.67 -7.37
C THR A 158 -3.69 -3.96 -7.42
N ASP A 159 -4.22 -5.08 -6.92
CA ASP A 159 -3.55 -6.40 -6.98
C ASP A 159 -3.29 -6.84 -8.43
N PHE A 160 -4.26 -6.62 -9.32
CA PHE A 160 -4.12 -6.90 -10.74
C PHE A 160 -3.03 -6.04 -11.39
N LEU A 161 -3.02 -4.72 -11.11
CA LEU A 161 -2.00 -3.79 -11.60
C LEU A 161 -0.61 -4.17 -11.11
N LEU A 162 -0.47 -4.48 -9.82
CA LEU A 162 0.79 -4.92 -9.22
C LEU A 162 1.32 -6.19 -9.90
N THR A 163 0.44 -7.15 -10.19
CA THR A 163 0.83 -8.40 -10.89
C THR A 163 1.36 -8.10 -12.29
N ARG A 164 0.72 -7.18 -13.00
CA ARG A 164 1.16 -6.76 -14.33
C ARG A 164 2.50 -6.02 -14.29
N LEU A 165 2.67 -5.12 -13.32
CA LEU A 165 3.91 -4.36 -13.13
C LEU A 165 5.09 -5.26 -12.76
N GLU A 166 4.89 -6.19 -11.83
CA GLU A 166 5.93 -7.19 -11.47
C GLU A 166 6.35 -8.00 -12.70
N ALA A 167 5.38 -8.47 -13.50
CA ALA A 167 5.68 -9.23 -14.71
C ALA A 167 6.45 -8.40 -15.75
N MET A 168 6.09 -7.13 -15.94
CA MET A 168 6.82 -6.22 -16.84
C MET A 168 8.23 -5.93 -16.34
N TRP A 169 8.37 -5.68 -15.04
CA TRP A 169 9.68 -5.38 -14.43
C TRP A 169 10.63 -6.58 -14.53
N ARG A 170 10.14 -7.79 -14.24
CA ARG A 170 10.92 -9.04 -14.38
C ARG A 170 11.38 -9.28 -15.81
N ARG A 171 10.54 -8.98 -16.80
CA ARG A 171 10.92 -9.06 -18.23
C ARG A 171 12.04 -8.08 -18.58
N ARG A 172 12.01 -6.85 -18.06
CA ARG A 172 13.04 -5.83 -18.31
C ARG A 172 14.37 -6.13 -17.61
N THR A 173 14.35 -6.69 -16.41
CA THR A 173 15.55 -6.99 -15.62
C THR A 173 16.19 -8.35 -15.95
N GLY A 174 15.64 -9.12 -16.90
CA GLY A 174 16.17 -10.42 -17.32
C GLY A 174 16.13 -11.51 -16.23
N LYS A 175 15.50 -11.27 -15.09
CA LYS A 175 15.25 -12.26 -14.05
C LYS A 175 14.12 -13.18 -14.49
N ARG A 176 14.49 -14.26 -15.22
CA ARG A 176 13.61 -15.42 -15.38
C ARG A 176 13.33 -16.01 -13.99
N SER A 177 12.07 -16.37 -13.77
CA SER A 177 11.62 -17.10 -12.58
C SER A 177 12.42 -18.41 -12.46
N GLU A 178 13.30 -18.50 -11.49
CA GLU A 178 13.70 -19.76 -10.88
C GLU A 178 12.74 -20.10 -9.75
#